data_809938317c78845f6c212267aa063469
#
_entry.id   809938317c78845f6c212267aa063469
#
_cell.length_a   1.000
_cell.length_b   1.000
_cell.length_c   1.000
_cell.angle_alpha   90.00
_cell.angle_beta   90.00
_cell.angle_gamma   90.00
#
_symmetry.space_group_name_H-M   'P 1'
#
loop_
_entity.id
_entity.type
_entity.pdbx_description
1 polymer ?
#
loop_
_entity_poly.entity_id
_entity_poly.type
_entity_poly.pdbx_seq_one_letter_code
_entity_poly.pdbx_strand_id
1 'polypeptide(L)'
;MRSPIRSLLLASAVFAAPAMLGGVLTLSALQAEAAVPETKKIALVDLQRVLMETSQGKTAKADLEKAVAKSTAKLERKAADLQKQYEDLKAKASLLSEAELYKRQQDLMTAEQELQQLYMEAQEDLAKKEGLLMEKIYKNASTVVTQMAKDEGLQIVLVRSELTVLYANPQLDITNKVIVAYDKQFK
;
A
#
# COMPACT_ATOMS: atom_id res chain seq x y z
N MET A 1 -51.39 -7.01 29.10
CA MET A 1 -51.59 -7.24 30.53
C MET A 1 -50.59 -6.32 31.23
N ARG A 2 -51.00 -5.12 31.61
CA ARG A 2 -51.49 -4.63 32.93
C ARG A 2 -50.48 -4.92 34.04
N SER A 3 -49.61 -3.94 34.37
CA SER A 3 -49.66 -3.03 35.55
C SER A 3 -49.52 -3.69 36.93
N PRO A 4 -49.34 -3.04 38.04
CA PRO A 4 -48.76 -1.71 38.31
C PRO A 4 -47.97 -1.61 39.67
N ILE A 5 -47.35 -0.43 39.94
CA ILE A 5 -47.46 0.46 41.13
C ILE A 5 -47.06 -0.09 42.53
N ARG A 6 -46.26 0.73 43.23
CA ARG A 6 -46.49 1.40 44.52
C ARG A 6 -45.17 1.91 45.09
N SER A 7 -44.99 3.21 45.07
CA SER A 7 -45.23 4.21 46.10
C SER A 7 -45.04 3.74 47.55
N LEU A 8 -44.03 4.25 48.22
CA LEU A 8 -44.18 4.59 49.66
C LEU A 8 -43.38 5.82 50.02
N LEU A 9 -44.09 6.72 50.65
CA LEU A 9 -43.73 8.01 51.21
C LEU A 9 -43.14 7.86 52.62
N LEU A 10 -42.60 9.00 53.13
CA LEU A 10 -42.38 9.43 54.52
C LEU A 10 -41.04 9.02 55.13
N ALA A 11 -40.22 9.90 55.65
CA ALA A 11 -40.55 10.84 56.72
C ALA A 11 -39.49 11.95 56.86
N SER A 12 -39.93 13.08 57.19
CA SER A 12 -39.25 14.31 57.60
C SER A 12 -38.40 14.14 58.86
N ALA A 13 -37.21 14.72 58.87
CA ALA A 13 -36.54 15.12 60.08
C ALA A 13 -35.87 16.49 59.86
N VAL A 14 -36.48 17.49 60.45
CA VAL A 14 -35.94 18.82 60.64
C VAL A 14 -34.86 18.77 61.71
N PHE A 15 -33.69 19.25 61.40
CA PHE A 15 -32.65 19.60 62.37
C PHE A 15 -32.05 20.95 62.03
N ALA A 16 -32.11 21.85 62.98
CA ALA A 16 -31.73 23.23 62.90
C ALA A 16 -30.22 23.45 62.80
N ALA A 17 -29.87 24.59 62.23
CA ALA A 17 -28.56 25.16 61.96
C ALA A 17 -27.58 25.21 63.15
N PRO A 18 -26.27 25.42 62.89
CA PRO A 18 -25.80 26.79 62.90
C PRO A 18 -24.89 27.15 61.71
N ALA A 19 -24.89 28.43 61.39
CA ALA A 19 -24.11 29.17 60.46
C ALA A 19 -22.59 29.01 60.71
N MET A 20 -21.85 28.49 59.73
CA MET A 20 -20.40 28.70 59.58
C MET A 20 -20.16 29.29 58.22
N LEU A 21 -19.65 30.51 58.19
CA LEU A 21 -19.04 31.12 57.01
C LEU A 21 -17.87 30.21 56.53
N GLY A 22 -18.11 29.46 55.51
CA GLY A 22 -17.06 28.70 54.79
C GLY A 22 -17.18 29.05 53.32
N GLY A 23 -16.19 29.79 52.79
CA GLY A 23 -16.16 30.20 51.40
C GLY A 23 -16.24 28.98 50.47
N VAL A 24 -17.28 28.95 49.66
CA VAL A 24 -17.43 28.02 48.55
C VAL A 24 -16.44 28.45 47.47
N LEU A 25 -15.26 27.87 47.51
CA LEU A 25 -14.38 27.85 46.36
C LEU A 25 -15.07 27.00 45.28
N THR A 26 -15.89 27.67 44.45
CA THR A 26 -16.35 27.08 43.20
C THR A 26 -15.13 26.86 42.32
N LEU A 27 -14.59 25.63 42.35
CA LEU A 27 -13.69 25.17 41.32
C LEU A 27 -14.49 25.12 40.00
N SER A 28 -14.53 26.24 39.29
CA SER A 28 -14.94 26.27 37.91
C SER A 28 -13.86 25.48 37.15
N ALA A 29 -14.12 24.17 36.97
CA ALA A 29 -13.37 23.36 36.00
C ALA A 29 -13.59 24.05 34.65
N LEU A 30 -12.60 24.84 34.21
CA LEU A 30 -12.48 25.23 32.81
C LEU A 30 -12.33 23.94 32.04
N GLN A 31 -13.44 23.40 31.56
CA GLN A 31 -13.42 22.47 30.46
C GLN A 31 -12.90 23.27 29.25
N ALA A 32 -11.60 23.21 29.03
CA ALA A 32 -11.01 23.62 27.76
C ALA A 32 -11.53 22.60 26.72
N GLU A 33 -12.72 22.90 26.19
CA GLU A 33 -13.23 22.24 25.00
C GLU A 33 -12.22 22.56 23.92
N ALA A 34 -11.38 21.55 23.59
CA ALA A 34 -10.44 21.66 22.50
C ALA A 34 -11.26 21.83 21.21
N ALA A 35 -11.45 23.09 20.81
CA ALA A 35 -12.13 23.41 19.57
C ALA A 35 -11.37 22.73 18.45
N VAL A 36 -11.97 21.70 17.83
CA VAL A 36 -11.45 21.08 16.64
C VAL A 36 -11.40 22.17 15.57
N PRO A 37 -10.22 22.52 15.05
CA PRO A 37 -10.12 23.58 14.05
C PRO A 37 -10.95 23.21 12.82
N GLU A 38 -11.77 24.14 12.36
CA GLU A 38 -12.56 23.97 11.14
C GLU A 38 -11.61 23.70 9.96
N THR A 39 -11.67 22.52 9.38
CA THR A 39 -10.83 22.15 8.24
C THR A 39 -11.35 22.85 6.98
N LYS A 40 -10.70 23.94 6.58
CA LYS A 40 -11.19 24.81 5.49
C LYS A 40 -10.67 24.43 4.10
N LYS A 41 -9.55 23.72 4.01
CA LYS A 41 -8.91 23.36 2.73
C LYS A 41 -8.42 21.91 2.75
N ILE A 42 -9.21 21.04 2.15
CA ILE A 42 -8.86 19.64 1.91
C ILE A 42 -8.64 19.47 0.41
N ALA A 43 -7.67 18.62 0.04
CA ALA A 43 -7.48 18.19 -1.34
C ALA A 43 -7.36 16.67 -1.40
N LEU A 44 -7.54 16.13 -2.60
CA LEU A 44 -7.37 14.72 -2.93
C LEU A 44 -6.32 14.56 -3.99
N VAL A 45 -5.55 13.48 -3.90
CA VAL A 45 -4.59 13.06 -4.91
C VAL A 45 -4.72 11.57 -5.19
N ASP A 46 -4.82 11.21 -6.45
CA ASP A 46 -4.79 9.84 -6.92
C ASP A 46 -3.34 9.44 -7.22
N LEU A 47 -2.74 8.72 -6.28
CA LEU A 47 -1.35 8.28 -6.42
C LEU A 47 -1.16 7.22 -7.51
N GLN A 48 -2.18 6.43 -7.84
CA GLN A 48 -2.11 5.50 -8.97
C GLN A 48 -1.98 6.26 -10.29
N ARG A 49 -2.78 7.31 -10.47
CA ARG A 49 -2.65 8.18 -11.65
C ARG A 49 -1.29 8.87 -11.69
N VAL A 50 -0.80 9.40 -10.56
CA VAL A 50 0.55 9.98 -10.48
C VAL A 50 1.60 8.96 -10.92
N LEU A 51 1.52 7.71 -10.42
CA LEU A 51 2.41 6.62 -10.80
C LEU A 51 2.35 6.31 -12.30
N MET A 52 1.15 6.27 -12.89
CA MET A 52 0.96 5.82 -14.27
C MET A 52 1.16 6.93 -15.31
N GLU A 53 0.90 8.18 -14.95
CA GLU A 53 0.83 9.29 -15.91
C GLU A 53 2.10 10.14 -15.93
N THR A 54 2.91 10.14 -14.85
CA THR A 54 4.20 10.86 -14.83
C THR A 54 5.22 10.26 -15.80
N SER A 55 6.14 11.08 -16.28
CA SER A 55 7.22 10.65 -17.17
C SER A 55 8.07 9.54 -16.53
N GLN A 56 8.39 9.67 -15.24
CA GLN A 56 9.13 8.67 -14.49
C GLN A 56 8.34 7.36 -14.34
N GLY A 57 7.03 7.44 -14.08
CA GLY A 57 6.16 6.27 -13.98
C GLY A 57 6.06 5.50 -15.31
N LYS A 58 5.90 6.22 -16.43
CA LYS A 58 5.89 5.62 -17.77
C LYS A 58 7.20 4.93 -18.12
N THR A 59 8.33 5.58 -17.85
CA THR A 59 9.67 5.00 -18.06
C THR A 59 9.83 3.73 -17.23
N ALA A 60 9.45 3.80 -16.00
CA ALA A 60 9.53 2.70 -15.06
C ALA A 60 8.69 1.49 -15.47
N LYS A 61 7.46 1.72 -15.93
CA LYS A 61 6.61 0.67 -16.49
C LYS A 61 7.28 0.01 -17.69
N ALA A 62 7.82 0.80 -18.62
CA ALA A 62 8.53 0.27 -19.77
C ALA A 62 9.78 -0.55 -19.38
N ASP A 63 10.50 -0.16 -18.34
CA ASP A 63 11.66 -0.89 -17.84
C ASP A 63 11.27 -2.19 -17.12
N LEU A 64 10.15 -2.20 -16.39
CA LEU A 64 9.57 -3.43 -15.83
C LEU A 64 9.13 -4.39 -16.94
N GLU A 65 8.44 -3.91 -17.96
CA GLU A 65 8.01 -4.72 -19.11
C GLU A 65 9.22 -5.37 -19.82
N LYS A 66 10.32 -4.62 -20.02
CA LYS A 66 11.57 -5.16 -20.57
C LYS A 66 12.19 -6.21 -19.64
N ALA A 67 12.17 -5.97 -18.32
CA ALA A 67 12.69 -6.93 -17.35
C ALA A 67 11.88 -8.23 -17.36
N VAL A 68 10.54 -8.14 -17.40
CA VAL A 68 9.65 -9.29 -17.56
C VAL A 68 9.98 -10.07 -18.85
N ALA A 69 10.00 -9.38 -19.99
CA ALA A 69 10.28 -10.00 -21.28
C ALA A 69 11.65 -10.72 -21.29
N LYS A 70 12.68 -10.10 -20.69
CA LYS A 70 14.02 -10.72 -20.57
C LYS A 70 14.01 -11.97 -19.70
N SER A 71 13.32 -11.91 -18.55
CA SER A 71 13.22 -13.07 -17.65
C SER A 71 12.43 -14.20 -18.29
N THR A 72 11.30 -13.89 -18.92
CA THR A 72 10.48 -14.86 -19.66
C THR A 72 11.28 -15.55 -20.74
N ALA A 73 11.99 -14.80 -21.59
CA ALA A 73 12.81 -15.37 -22.66
C ALA A 73 13.94 -16.27 -22.11
N LYS A 74 14.52 -15.94 -20.95
CA LYS A 74 15.53 -16.78 -20.29
C LYS A 74 14.92 -18.09 -19.77
N LEU A 75 13.76 -18.00 -19.14
CA LEU A 75 13.03 -19.17 -18.63
C LEU A 75 12.59 -20.10 -19.77
N GLU A 76 12.03 -19.55 -20.85
CA GLU A 76 11.62 -20.31 -22.03
C GLU A 76 12.78 -21.05 -22.68
N ARG A 77 13.95 -20.39 -22.82
CA ARG A 77 15.16 -21.06 -23.35
C ARG A 77 15.60 -22.23 -22.47
N LYS A 78 15.66 -22.00 -21.15
CA LYS A 78 16.04 -23.08 -20.21
C LYS A 78 15.04 -24.23 -20.22
N ALA A 79 13.74 -23.95 -20.29
CA ALA A 79 12.70 -24.95 -20.38
C ALA A 79 12.79 -25.74 -21.70
N ALA A 80 13.04 -25.07 -22.84
CA ALA A 80 13.23 -25.72 -24.13
C ALA A 80 14.49 -26.61 -24.16
N ASP A 81 15.58 -26.16 -23.53
CA ASP A 81 16.81 -26.95 -23.43
C ASP A 81 16.60 -28.19 -22.55
N LEU A 82 15.87 -28.05 -21.43
CA LEU A 82 15.51 -29.18 -20.58
C LEU A 82 14.62 -30.19 -21.30
N GLN A 83 13.64 -29.71 -22.05
CA GLN A 83 12.77 -30.58 -22.87
C GLN A 83 13.58 -31.37 -23.90
N LYS A 84 14.53 -30.74 -24.60
CA LYS A 84 15.40 -31.41 -25.55
C LYS A 84 16.27 -32.49 -24.88
N GLN A 85 16.84 -32.19 -23.71
CA GLN A 85 17.63 -33.16 -22.96
C GLN A 85 16.79 -34.37 -22.54
N TYR A 86 15.54 -34.14 -22.13
CA TYR A 86 14.60 -35.19 -21.78
C TYR A 86 14.27 -36.09 -23.00
N GLU A 87 13.97 -35.47 -24.13
CA GLU A 87 13.67 -36.18 -25.38
C GLU A 87 14.89 -36.98 -25.87
N ASP A 88 16.10 -36.40 -25.83
CA ASP A 88 17.35 -37.08 -26.19
C ASP A 88 17.62 -38.28 -25.28
N LEU A 89 17.44 -38.11 -23.97
CA LEU A 89 17.58 -39.21 -23.01
C LEU A 89 16.58 -40.32 -23.30
N LYS A 90 15.32 -39.99 -23.54
CA LYS A 90 14.27 -40.97 -23.87
C LYS A 90 14.59 -41.74 -25.14
N ALA A 91 15.06 -41.04 -26.17
CA ALA A 91 15.39 -41.66 -27.46
C ALA A 91 16.63 -42.58 -27.39
N LYS A 92 17.59 -42.26 -26.51
CA LYS A 92 18.87 -42.97 -26.42
C LYS A 92 18.98 -43.93 -25.22
N ALA A 93 17.96 -43.99 -24.37
CA ALA A 93 18.03 -44.76 -23.13
C ALA A 93 18.45 -46.21 -23.28
N SER A 94 18.00 -46.88 -24.36
CA SER A 94 18.36 -48.29 -24.67
C SER A 94 19.78 -48.48 -25.20
N LEU A 95 20.44 -47.39 -25.58
CA LEU A 95 21.80 -47.41 -26.17
C LEU A 95 22.87 -46.97 -25.15
N LEU A 96 22.46 -46.45 -23.99
CA LEU A 96 23.37 -45.95 -22.96
C LEU A 96 23.74 -47.09 -22.01
N SER A 97 24.95 -47.02 -21.44
CA SER A 97 25.31 -47.82 -20.27
C SER A 97 24.51 -47.36 -19.04
N GLU A 98 24.35 -48.27 -18.05
CA GLU A 98 23.66 -47.92 -16.79
C GLU A 98 24.27 -46.69 -16.09
N ALA A 99 25.59 -46.57 -16.11
CA ALA A 99 26.29 -45.45 -15.50
C ALA A 99 26.00 -44.13 -16.24
N GLU A 100 25.97 -44.13 -17.58
CA GLU A 100 25.63 -42.95 -18.38
C GLU A 100 24.15 -42.58 -18.25
N LEU A 101 23.27 -43.57 -18.23
CA LEU A 101 21.85 -43.37 -18.00
C LEU A 101 21.61 -42.69 -16.63
N TYR A 102 22.21 -43.22 -15.58
CA TYR A 102 22.12 -42.65 -14.23
C TYR A 102 22.66 -41.23 -14.21
N LYS A 103 23.82 -40.96 -14.78
CA LYS A 103 24.40 -39.62 -14.84
C LYS A 103 23.47 -38.63 -15.55
N ARG A 104 22.91 -38.98 -16.70
CA ARG A 104 21.99 -38.10 -17.44
C ARG A 104 20.69 -37.85 -16.71
N GLN A 105 20.17 -38.83 -15.96
CA GLN A 105 19.03 -38.63 -15.10
C GLN A 105 19.32 -37.62 -13.95
N GLN A 106 20.52 -37.71 -13.36
CA GLN A 106 20.94 -36.72 -12.33
C GLN A 106 21.13 -35.34 -12.96
N ASP A 107 21.71 -35.23 -14.13
CA ASP A 107 21.86 -33.95 -14.84
C ASP A 107 20.50 -33.30 -15.14
N LEU A 108 19.50 -34.08 -15.55
CA LEU A 108 18.14 -33.62 -15.79
C LEU A 108 17.49 -33.11 -14.48
N MET A 109 17.60 -33.87 -13.39
CA MET A 109 17.05 -33.47 -12.09
C MET A 109 17.68 -32.16 -11.60
N THR A 110 18.98 -31.99 -11.81
CA THR A 110 19.69 -30.75 -11.50
C THR A 110 19.19 -29.60 -12.37
N ALA A 111 19.02 -29.84 -13.67
CA ALA A 111 18.51 -28.80 -14.59
C ALA A 111 17.05 -28.38 -14.28
N GLU A 112 16.22 -29.32 -13.83
CA GLU A 112 14.85 -29.01 -13.34
C GLU A 112 14.89 -28.12 -12.08
N GLN A 113 15.76 -28.44 -11.13
CA GLN A 113 15.95 -27.63 -9.93
C GLN A 113 16.46 -26.22 -10.25
N GLU A 114 17.44 -26.13 -11.17
CA GLU A 114 17.93 -24.84 -11.65
C GLU A 114 16.84 -23.99 -12.33
N LEU A 115 15.97 -24.63 -13.13
CA LEU A 115 14.85 -23.93 -13.77
C LEU A 115 13.86 -23.41 -12.72
N GLN A 116 13.52 -24.21 -11.71
CA GLN A 116 12.64 -23.81 -10.62
C GLN A 116 13.24 -22.66 -9.82
N GLN A 117 14.54 -22.75 -9.49
CA GLN A 117 15.25 -21.69 -8.78
C GLN A 117 15.25 -20.39 -9.61
N LEU A 118 15.56 -20.49 -10.89
CA LEU A 118 15.56 -19.33 -11.80
C LEU A 118 14.18 -18.66 -11.88
N TYR A 119 13.10 -19.45 -11.84
CA TYR A 119 11.74 -18.92 -11.82
C TYR A 119 11.46 -18.12 -10.52
N MET A 120 11.86 -18.65 -9.38
CA MET A 120 11.69 -17.98 -8.09
C MET A 120 12.53 -16.69 -8.02
N GLU A 121 13.79 -16.75 -8.46
CA GLU A 121 14.68 -15.58 -8.53
C GLU A 121 14.12 -14.49 -9.46
N ALA A 122 13.54 -14.87 -10.58
CA ALA A 122 12.94 -13.92 -11.52
C ALA A 122 11.71 -13.22 -10.90
N GLN A 123 10.88 -13.95 -10.15
CA GLN A 123 9.73 -13.37 -9.45
C GLN A 123 10.17 -12.41 -8.34
N GLU A 124 11.16 -12.82 -7.54
CA GLU A 124 11.68 -12.00 -6.45
C GLU A 124 12.34 -10.71 -7.00
N ASP A 125 13.16 -10.80 -8.04
CA ASP A 125 13.82 -9.64 -8.66
C ASP A 125 12.79 -8.66 -9.24
N LEU A 126 11.73 -9.17 -9.87
CA LEU A 126 10.65 -8.34 -10.40
C LEU A 126 9.88 -7.64 -9.28
N ALA A 127 9.47 -8.36 -8.23
CA ALA A 127 8.76 -7.79 -7.09
C ALA A 127 9.61 -6.74 -6.36
N LYS A 128 10.92 -6.99 -6.21
CA LYS A 128 11.86 -6.03 -5.64
C LYS A 128 11.98 -4.76 -6.48
N LYS A 129 12.11 -4.89 -7.79
CA LYS A 129 12.18 -3.75 -8.70
C LYS A 129 10.91 -2.93 -8.67
N GLU A 130 9.76 -3.58 -8.68
CA GLU A 130 8.45 -2.94 -8.57
C GLU A 130 8.33 -2.17 -7.25
N GLY A 131 8.67 -2.81 -6.12
CA GLY A 131 8.63 -2.19 -4.80
C GLY A 131 9.51 -0.95 -4.68
N LEU A 132 10.78 -1.03 -5.13
CA LEU A 132 11.70 0.11 -5.12
C LEU A 132 11.21 1.28 -5.99
N LEU A 133 10.59 0.95 -7.10
CA LEU A 133 10.03 1.94 -8.00
C LEU A 133 8.84 2.65 -7.39
N MET A 134 7.90 1.89 -6.83
CA MET A 134 6.74 2.43 -6.13
C MET A 134 7.16 3.33 -4.98
N GLU A 135 8.12 2.90 -4.17
CA GLU A 135 8.67 3.68 -3.06
C GLU A 135 9.26 5.01 -3.54
N LYS A 136 10.07 4.97 -4.60
CA LYS A 136 10.68 6.18 -5.17
C LYS A 136 9.63 7.18 -5.65
N ILE A 137 8.64 6.72 -6.43
CA ILE A 137 7.59 7.59 -6.96
C ILE A 137 6.71 8.14 -5.84
N TYR A 138 6.35 7.29 -4.86
CA TYR A 138 5.60 7.72 -3.69
C TYR A 138 6.34 8.82 -2.92
N LYS A 139 7.63 8.65 -2.63
CA LYS A 139 8.46 9.63 -1.93
C LYS A 139 8.53 10.95 -2.69
N ASN A 140 8.74 10.90 -3.99
CA ASN A 140 8.78 12.08 -4.84
C ASN A 140 7.41 12.79 -4.90
N ALA A 141 6.32 12.04 -5.08
CA ALA A 141 4.96 12.57 -5.07
C ALA A 141 4.63 13.24 -3.72
N SER A 142 4.99 12.60 -2.61
CA SER A 142 4.81 13.16 -1.27
C SER A 142 5.56 14.49 -1.10
N THR A 143 6.76 14.61 -1.65
CA THR A 143 7.53 15.87 -1.64
C THR A 143 6.80 16.97 -2.41
N VAL A 144 6.32 16.67 -3.63
CA VAL A 144 5.54 17.62 -4.45
C VAL A 144 4.26 18.04 -3.76
N VAL A 145 3.50 17.07 -3.24
CA VAL A 145 2.23 17.33 -2.53
C VAL A 145 2.46 18.19 -1.30
N THR A 146 3.51 17.89 -0.53
CA THR A 146 3.84 18.68 0.67
C THR A 146 4.18 20.13 0.33
N GLN A 147 4.95 20.35 -0.72
CA GLN A 147 5.27 21.71 -1.18
C GLN A 147 4.01 22.44 -1.66
N MET A 148 3.21 21.80 -2.49
CA MET A 148 1.95 22.35 -3.01
C MET A 148 0.96 22.67 -1.88
N ALA A 149 0.87 21.80 -0.88
CA ALA A 149 0.02 22.02 0.28
C ALA A 149 0.40 23.29 1.06
N LYS A 150 1.71 23.53 1.24
CA LYS A 150 2.21 24.74 1.88
C LYS A 150 1.91 25.99 1.04
N ASP A 151 2.14 25.93 -0.26
CA ASP A 151 1.98 27.06 -1.16
C ASP A 151 0.48 27.46 -1.34
N GLU A 152 -0.42 26.46 -1.39
CA GLU A 152 -1.86 26.68 -1.55
C GLU A 152 -2.61 26.80 -0.19
N GLY A 153 -1.91 26.61 0.93
CA GLY A 153 -2.48 26.66 2.29
C GLY A 153 -3.46 25.52 2.55
N LEU A 154 -3.21 24.33 1.97
CA LEU A 154 -4.00 23.13 2.24
C LEU A 154 -3.69 22.61 3.62
N GLN A 155 -4.73 22.22 4.36
CA GLN A 155 -4.60 21.67 5.71
C GLN A 155 -4.46 20.16 5.70
N ILE A 156 -5.14 19.49 4.77
CA ILE A 156 -5.10 18.03 4.60
C ILE A 156 -5.08 17.70 3.11
N VAL A 157 -4.21 16.77 2.73
CA VAL A 157 -4.25 16.11 1.43
C VAL A 157 -4.43 14.61 1.66
N LEU A 158 -5.51 14.07 1.16
CA LEU A 158 -5.84 12.65 1.28
C LEU A 158 -5.53 11.91 -0.01
N VAL A 159 -5.04 10.68 0.12
CA VAL A 159 -4.92 9.78 -1.03
C VAL A 159 -6.30 9.28 -1.41
N ARG A 160 -6.67 9.51 -2.67
CA ARG A 160 -7.92 8.99 -3.22
C ARG A 160 -7.79 7.49 -3.46
N SER A 161 -8.63 6.71 -2.78
CA SER A 161 -8.84 5.30 -3.06
C SER A 161 -10.32 4.98 -2.86
N GLU A 162 -10.81 3.98 -3.56
CA GLU A 162 -12.21 3.52 -3.43
C GLU A 162 -12.57 3.08 -2.01
N LEU A 163 -11.57 2.69 -1.22
CA LEU A 163 -11.76 2.26 0.16
C LEU A 163 -11.83 3.42 1.17
N THR A 164 -11.29 4.59 0.81
CA THR A 164 -11.14 5.71 1.77
C THR A 164 -12.03 6.90 1.44
N VAL A 165 -12.37 7.12 0.17
CA VAL A 165 -13.14 8.28 -0.29
C VAL A 165 -14.30 7.81 -1.17
N LEU A 166 -15.49 7.69 -0.55
CA LEU A 166 -16.71 7.29 -1.26
C LEU A 166 -17.22 8.40 -2.20
N TYR A 167 -17.08 9.65 -1.79
CA TYR A 167 -17.49 10.82 -2.57
C TYR A 167 -16.57 11.99 -2.26
N ALA A 168 -16.21 12.72 -3.28
CA ALA A 168 -15.59 14.03 -3.17
C ALA A 168 -15.98 14.92 -4.35
N ASN A 169 -16.07 16.22 -4.09
CA ASN A 169 -16.24 17.19 -5.15
C ASN A 169 -15.01 17.15 -6.08
N PRO A 170 -15.19 17.03 -7.42
CA PRO A 170 -14.08 17.01 -8.37
C PRO A 170 -13.09 18.18 -8.25
N GLN A 171 -13.54 19.33 -7.76
CA GLN A 171 -12.69 20.50 -7.52
C GLN A 171 -11.63 20.28 -6.44
N LEU A 172 -11.79 19.26 -5.57
CA LEU A 172 -10.82 18.92 -4.56
C LEU A 172 -9.68 18.04 -5.10
N ASP A 173 -9.83 17.49 -6.30
CA ASP A 173 -8.83 16.63 -6.93
C ASP A 173 -7.71 17.48 -7.55
N ILE A 174 -6.53 17.41 -6.94
CA ILE A 174 -5.32 18.11 -7.40
C ILE A 174 -4.37 17.20 -8.18
N THR A 175 -4.77 15.97 -8.53
CA THR A 175 -3.90 14.97 -9.16
C THR A 175 -3.18 15.51 -10.39
N ASN A 176 -3.88 16.19 -11.28
CA ASN A 176 -3.28 16.76 -12.51
C ASN A 176 -2.22 17.82 -12.18
N LYS A 177 -2.45 18.66 -11.18
CA LYS A 177 -1.44 19.64 -10.72
C LYS A 177 -0.21 18.95 -10.17
N VAL A 178 -0.41 17.87 -9.39
CA VAL A 178 0.68 17.07 -8.83
C VAL A 178 1.49 16.42 -9.95
N ILE A 179 0.86 15.81 -10.97
CA ILE A 179 1.55 15.19 -12.10
C ILE A 179 2.42 16.22 -12.83
N VAL A 180 1.87 17.40 -13.14
CA VAL A 180 2.61 18.48 -13.82
C VAL A 180 3.78 18.98 -12.98
N ALA A 181 3.59 19.16 -11.67
CA ALA A 181 4.64 19.60 -10.75
C ALA A 181 5.71 18.52 -10.58
N TYR A 182 5.30 17.26 -10.49
CA TYR A 182 6.19 16.10 -10.43
C TYR A 182 7.12 16.05 -11.64
N ASP A 183 6.56 16.13 -12.87
CA ASP A 183 7.35 16.05 -14.09
C ASP A 183 8.28 17.25 -14.31
N LYS A 184 7.99 18.40 -13.68
CA LYS A 184 8.91 19.53 -13.66
C LYS A 184 10.12 19.29 -12.75
N GLN A 185 9.91 18.61 -11.65
CA GLN A 185 10.92 18.44 -10.60
C GLN A 185 11.73 17.16 -10.77
N PHE A 186 11.10 16.08 -11.25
CA PHE A 186 11.69 14.74 -11.34
C PHE A 186 11.57 14.21 -12.79
N LYS A 187 12.43 14.72 -13.64
CA LYS A 187 12.53 14.22 -15.04
C LYS A 187 13.31 12.92 -15.12
#